data_fb108ba724b5f1c66f2ac20505714146
#
_entry.id   fb108ba724b5f1c66f2ac20505714146
#
_cell.length_a   1.000
_cell.length_b   1.000
_cell.length_c   1.000
_cell.angle_alpha   90.00
_cell.angle_beta   90.00
_cell.angle_gamma   90.00
#
_symmetry.space_group_name_H-M   'P 1'
#
loop_
_entity.id
_entity.type
_entity.pdbx_description
1 polymer ?
#
loop_
_entity_poly.entity_id
_entity_poly.type
_entity_poly.pdbx_seq_one_letter_code
_entity_poly.pdbx_strand_id
1 'polypeptide(L)'
;MGKNFLIDALRTANPKSSMFTGDASVLSYKTGFPILDYYLGYLVNVHDENNQIIEQYPSIGIAAGCYLTFIGKPSTGKTTFAVQVASNIVRPFDNGSVIHYDLEKAMNYSRIQVLSKFNMKEMNEGKYILKQEKTSIQDIKSAIMQIYREKTRNPELYKYSTGKKNEFGDEIFLYEPTVVIIDSIPMLSSSVNENDKKEAAKLEEISSQTDRMRLTAEIGRFYSELQQYIKEANIIVISINQIKTNPDMGIVKSPSEILYLSTNESLPGKQICHKIA
;
A
#
# COMPACT_ATOMS: atom_id res chain seq x y z
N MET A 1 7.47 33.10 -25.41
CA MET A 1 6.53 32.14 -24.77
C MET A 1 5.33 32.89 -24.25
N GLY A 2 4.13 32.59 -24.76
CA GLY A 2 2.89 33.21 -24.28
C GLY A 2 2.58 32.75 -22.86
N LYS A 3 2.39 33.70 -21.93
CA LYS A 3 1.91 33.39 -20.59
C LYS A 3 0.53 32.73 -20.68
N ASN A 4 0.40 31.52 -20.19
CA ASN A 4 -0.90 30.86 -20.11
C ASN A 4 -1.60 31.27 -18.82
N PHE A 5 -2.40 32.35 -18.92
CA PHE A 5 -3.15 32.95 -17.80
C PHE A 5 -4.04 31.94 -17.05
N LEU A 6 -4.51 30.88 -17.72
CA LEU A 6 -5.31 29.84 -17.08
C LEU A 6 -4.47 29.04 -16.09
N ILE A 7 -3.23 28.70 -16.45
CA ILE A 7 -2.30 27.98 -15.57
C ILE A 7 -1.94 28.82 -14.35
N ASP A 8 -1.69 30.11 -14.54
CA ASP A 8 -1.38 31.01 -13.42
C ASP A 8 -2.57 31.21 -12.49
N ALA A 9 -3.79 31.30 -13.04
CA ALA A 9 -5.02 31.36 -12.25
C ALA A 9 -5.28 30.08 -11.44
N LEU A 10 -5.06 28.91 -12.02
CA LEU A 10 -5.20 27.62 -11.36
C LEU A 10 -4.14 27.41 -10.27
N ARG A 11 -2.91 27.84 -10.48
CA ARG A 11 -1.84 27.84 -9.46
C ARG A 11 -2.19 28.73 -8.28
N THR A 12 -2.78 29.92 -8.55
CA THR A 12 -3.19 30.86 -7.51
C THR A 12 -4.38 30.31 -6.70
N ALA A 13 -5.33 29.69 -7.36
CA ALA A 13 -6.52 29.10 -6.72
C ALA A 13 -6.17 27.85 -5.91
N ASN A 14 -5.15 27.11 -6.29
CA ASN A 14 -4.77 25.87 -5.64
C ASN A 14 -3.25 25.68 -5.61
N PRO A 15 -2.52 26.41 -4.75
CA PRO A 15 -1.06 26.41 -4.70
C PRO A 15 -0.45 25.05 -4.33
N LYS A 16 -1.27 24.12 -3.82
CA LYS A 16 -0.86 22.73 -3.53
C LYS A 16 -1.10 21.77 -4.70
N SER A 17 -1.86 22.16 -5.73
CA SER A 17 -2.01 21.34 -6.93
C SER A 17 -0.84 21.63 -7.87
N SER A 18 0.17 20.81 -7.81
CA SER A 18 1.20 20.81 -8.82
C SER A 18 0.62 20.19 -10.09
N MET A 19 0.36 21.00 -11.09
CA MET A 19 -0.08 20.50 -12.41
C MET A 19 1.03 19.72 -13.13
N PHE A 20 2.27 19.83 -12.67
CA PHE A 20 3.47 19.26 -13.30
C PHE A 20 4.57 19.05 -12.25
N THR A 21 4.28 18.43 -11.12
CA THR A 21 5.38 17.88 -10.33
C THR A 21 5.76 16.57 -10.97
N GLY A 22 7.01 16.47 -11.30
CA GLY A 22 7.62 15.20 -11.67
C GLY A 22 7.15 14.16 -10.65
N ASP A 23 6.46 13.17 -11.13
CA ASP A 23 5.72 12.30 -10.24
C ASP A 23 6.71 11.40 -9.50
N ALA A 24 6.73 11.45 -8.17
CA ALA A 24 7.50 10.52 -7.35
C ALA A 24 7.14 9.04 -7.65
N SER A 25 6.03 8.81 -8.39
CA SER A 25 5.63 7.50 -8.92
C SER A 25 6.63 6.90 -9.92
N VAL A 26 7.56 7.70 -10.42
CA VAL A 26 8.63 7.28 -11.32
C VAL A 26 9.66 6.37 -10.64
N LEU A 27 9.75 6.39 -9.31
CA LEU A 27 10.71 5.57 -8.58
C LEU A 27 10.08 4.31 -8.02
N SER A 28 10.83 3.23 -8.14
CA SER A 28 10.42 1.89 -7.70
C SER A 28 11.48 1.25 -6.82
N TYR A 29 11.02 0.34 -5.98
CA TYR A 29 11.85 -0.48 -5.10
C TYR A 29 11.87 -1.92 -5.59
N LYS A 30 13.07 -2.51 -5.62
CA LYS A 30 13.22 -3.93 -5.95
C LYS A 30 12.53 -4.80 -4.91
N THR A 31 11.73 -5.74 -5.37
CA THR A 31 11.04 -6.72 -4.54
C THR A 31 11.98 -7.80 -4.03
N GLY A 32 13.13 -7.98 -4.69
CA GLY A 32 14.05 -9.09 -4.49
C GLY A 32 13.70 -10.34 -5.29
N PHE A 33 12.70 -10.25 -6.15
CA PHE A 33 12.29 -11.30 -7.10
C PHE A 33 12.49 -10.79 -8.53
N PRO A 34 13.58 -11.17 -9.21
CA PRO A 34 13.97 -10.55 -10.49
C PRO A 34 12.91 -10.59 -11.58
N ILE A 35 12.14 -11.69 -11.65
CA ILE A 35 11.06 -11.82 -12.64
C ILE A 35 9.96 -10.80 -12.37
N LEU A 36 9.53 -10.66 -11.11
CA LEU A 36 8.52 -9.68 -10.72
C LEU A 36 9.03 -8.26 -10.93
N ASP A 37 10.27 -7.99 -10.54
CA ASP A 37 10.90 -6.69 -10.73
C ASP A 37 10.95 -6.29 -12.21
N TYR A 38 11.22 -7.23 -13.11
CA TYR A 38 11.20 -7.00 -14.55
C TYR A 38 9.79 -6.67 -15.07
N TYR A 39 8.77 -7.45 -14.67
CA TYR A 39 7.40 -7.24 -15.14
C TYR A 39 6.75 -5.96 -14.59
N LEU A 40 7.16 -5.50 -13.42
CA LEU A 40 6.67 -4.25 -12.82
C LEU A 40 7.49 -3.04 -13.27
N GLY A 41 8.60 -3.26 -13.98
CA GLY A 41 9.51 -2.21 -14.40
C GLY A 41 9.06 -1.47 -15.67
N TYR A 42 9.55 -0.23 -15.80
CA TYR A 42 9.41 0.58 -17.00
C TYR A 42 10.63 1.50 -17.18
N LEU A 43 10.77 2.07 -18.37
CA LEU A 43 11.82 3.02 -18.65
C LEU A 43 11.34 4.45 -18.40
N VAL A 44 12.15 5.19 -17.66
CA VAL A 44 11.96 6.62 -17.43
C VAL A 44 12.85 7.38 -18.40
N ASN A 45 12.25 8.31 -19.13
CA ASN A 45 12.96 9.22 -20.03
C ASN A 45 13.03 10.60 -19.38
N VAL A 46 14.23 11.16 -19.27
CA VAL A 46 14.45 12.54 -18.84
C VAL A 46 14.60 13.39 -20.10
N HIS A 47 13.86 14.50 -20.16
CA HIS A 47 13.86 15.38 -21.34
C HIS A 47 14.51 16.73 -21.02
N ASP A 48 15.10 17.35 -22.02
CA ASP A 48 15.55 18.73 -21.97
C ASP A 48 14.40 19.72 -22.28
N GLU A 49 14.72 21.02 -22.29
CA GLU A 49 13.78 22.09 -22.63
C GLU A 49 13.22 21.98 -24.08
N ASN A 50 13.89 21.26 -24.97
CA ASN A 50 13.50 21.02 -26.35
C ASN A 50 12.76 19.69 -26.54
N ASN A 51 12.41 19.02 -25.42
CA ASN A 51 11.75 17.71 -25.38
C ASN A 51 12.61 16.58 -26.01
N GLN A 52 13.96 16.71 -25.97
CA GLN A 52 14.88 15.65 -26.37
C GLN A 52 15.26 14.82 -25.16
N ILE A 53 15.33 13.50 -25.35
CA ILE A 53 15.73 12.58 -24.27
C ILE A 53 17.22 12.75 -24.00
N ILE A 54 17.56 13.23 -22.80
CA ILE A 54 18.94 13.43 -22.35
C ILE A 54 19.44 12.31 -21.44
N GLU A 55 18.51 11.59 -20.79
CA GLU A 55 18.85 10.47 -19.91
C GLU A 55 17.71 9.43 -19.94
N GLN A 56 18.08 8.15 -19.83
CA GLN A 56 17.13 7.04 -19.64
C GLN A 56 17.59 6.16 -18.48
N TYR A 57 16.66 5.77 -17.61
CA TYR A 57 16.97 4.79 -16.58
C TYR A 57 15.78 3.85 -16.31
N PRO A 58 16.05 2.59 -15.94
CA PRO A 58 14.99 1.67 -15.59
C PRO A 58 14.46 1.97 -14.17
N SER A 59 13.14 2.07 -14.04
CA SER A 59 12.42 2.00 -12.78
C SER A 59 11.93 0.56 -12.60
N ILE A 60 12.54 -0.19 -11.67
CA ILE A 60 12.36 -1.64 -11.56
C ILE A 60 11.71 -1.99 -10.23
N GLY A 61 10.63 -2.76 -10.26
CA GLY A 61 9.93 -3.25 -9.07
C GLY A 61 8.70 -2.45 -8.70
N ILE A 62 8.41 -2.30 -7.41
CA ILE A 62 7.18 -1.69 -6.88
C ILE A 62 7.36 -0.19 -6.73
N ALA A 63 6.41 0.57 -7.25
CA ALA A 63 6.41 2.03 -7.17
C ALA A 63 6.42 2.54 -5.73
N ALA A 64 7.11 3.66 -5.51
CA ALA A 64 7.09 4.38 -4.24
C ALA A 64 5.67 4.85 -3.89
N GLY A 65 5.30 4.79 -2.62
CA GLY A 65 4.03 5.31 -2.13
C GLY A 65 2.80 4.70 -2.81
N CYS A 66 2.67 3.39 -2.83
CA CYS A 66 1.60 2.68 -3.52
C CYS A 66 0.86 1.65 -2.64
N TYR A 67 -0.27 1.19 -3.16
CA TYR A 67 -0.99 0.03 -2.65
C TYR A 67 -0.66 -1.20 -3.47
N LEU A 68 -0.49 -2.33 -2.78
CA LEU A 68 -0.27 -3.63 -3.38
C LEU A 68 -1.19 -4.65 -2.71
N THR A 69 -1.87 -5.49 -3.49
CA THR A 69 -2.75 -6.52 -2.94
C THR A 69 -2.34 -7.89 -3.43
N PHE A 70 -2.02 -8.80 -2.50
CA PHE A 70 -1.78 -10.20 -2.79
C PHE A 70 -3.05 -11.00 -2.59
N ILE A 71 -3.52 -11.63 -3.66
CA ILE A 71 -4.77 -12.37 -3.68
C ILE A 71 -4.48 -13.83 -4.02
N GLY A 72 -5.11 -14.75 -3.30
CA GLY A 72 -4.95 -16.18 -3.58
C GLY A 72 -5.61 -17.07 -2.54
N LYS A 73 -5.62 -18.37 -2.82
CA LYS A 73 -6.16 -19.40 -1.91
C LYS A 73 -5.36 -19.44 -0.60
N PRO A 74 -5.92 -19.96 0.49
CA PRO A 74 -5.16 -20.23 1.71
C PRO A 74 -3.90 -21.06 1.42
N SER A 75 -2.86 -20.87 2.25
CA SER A 75 -1.61 -21.64 2.17
C SER A 75 -0.80 -21.52 0.87
N THR A 76 -1.04 -20.49 0.04
CA THR A 76 -0.25 -20.23 -1.19
C THR A 76 1.01 -19.38 -0.97
N GLY A 77 1.38 -19.11 0.27
CA GLY A 77 2.62 -18.37 0.60
C GLY A 77 2.50 -16.85 0.56
N LYS A 78 1.29 -16.28 0.48
CA LYS A 78 1.07 -14.81 0.40
C LYS A 78 1.76 -14.03 1.51
N THR A 79 1.58 -14.44 2.77
CA THR A 79 2.24 -13.83 3.94
C THR A 79 3.75 -13.90 3.84
N THR A 80 4.29 -15.08 3.49
CA THR A 80 5.74 -15.27 3.30
C THR A 80 6.28 -14.31 2.24
N PHE A 81 5.60 -14.21 1.12
CA PHE A 81 5.96 -13.34 0.02
C PHE A 81 5.88 -11.86 0.41
N ALA A 82 4.80 -11.46 1.11
CA ALA A 82 4.62 -10.09 1.60
C ALA A 82 5.75 -9.67 2.54
N VAL A 83 6.12 -10.54 3.50
CA VAL A 83 7.21 -10.27 4.45
C VAL A 83 8.55 -10.11 3.72
N GLN A 84 8.87 -10.98 2.76
CA GLN A 84 10.12 -10.90 2.01
C GLN A 84 10.19 -9.63 1.15
N VAL A 85 9.12 -9.31 0.42
CA VAL A 85 9.04 -8.09 -0.40
C VAL A 85 9.19 -6.84 0.48
N ALA A 86 8.40 -6.74 1.55
CA ALA A 86 8.46 -5.61 2.48
C ALA A 86 9.87 -5.42 3.06
N SER A 87 10.48 -6.51 3.51
CA SER A 87 11.82 -6.48 4.10
C SER A 87 12.90 -6.10 3.09
N ASN A 88 12.80 -6.58 1.85
CA ASN A 88 13.74 -6.22 0.79
C ASN A 88 13.68 -4.74 0.44
N ILE A 89 12.46 -4.16 0.45
CA ILE A 89 12.25 -2.73 0.19
C ILE A 89 12.91 -1.86 1.27
N VAL A 90 12.71 -2.18 2.55
CA VAL A 90 13.16 -1.30 3.64
C VAL A 90 14.61 -1.55 4.07
N ARG A 91 15.19 -2.69 3.72
CA ARG A 91 16.54 -3.07 4.17
C ARG A 91 17.65 -2.06 3.85
N PRO A 92 17.69 -1.42 2.67
CA PRO A 92 18.75 -0.46 2.33
C PRO A 92 18.67 0.86 3.10
N PHE A 93 17.60 1.13 3.85
CA PHE A 93 17.31 2.42 4.46
C PHE A 93 17.43 2.35 5.98
N ASP A 94 18.09 3.31 6.61
CA ASP A 94 18.31 3.32 8.06
C ASP A 94 17.00 3.46 8.84
N ASN A 95 16.12 4.39 8.43
CA ASN A 95 14.81 4.64 9.05
C ASN A 95 13.65 3.93 8.31
N GLY A 96 13.97 3.08 7.31
CA GLY A 96 12.98 2.24 6.64
C GLY A 96 12.45 1.17 7.61
N SER A 97 11.13 0.97 7.67
CA SER A 97 10.51 0.04 8.62
C SER A 97 9.33 -0.72 8.03
N VAL A 98 9.08 -1.92 8.56
CA VAL A 98 7.92 -2.74 8.26
C VAL A 98 6.99 -2.76 9.48
N ILE A 99 5.72 -2.45 9.29
CA ILE A 99 4.67 -2.61 10.30
C ILE A 99 3.71 -3.68 9.80
N HIS A 100 3.69 -4.83 10.47
CA HIS A 100 2.89 -5.98 10.07
C HIS A 100 1.72 -6.21 11.04
N TYR A 101 0.51 -5.97 10.58
CA TYR A 101 -0.72 -6.35 11.26
C TYR A 101 -1.08 -7.79 10.90
N ASP A 102 -0.62 -8.73 11.73
CA ASP A 102 -0.88 -10.17 11.59
C ASP A 102 -2.16 -10.54 12.36
N LEU A 103 -3.30 -10.28 11.73
CA LEU A 103 -4.63 -10.51 12.33
C LEU A 103 -4.99 -12.01 12.38
N GLU A 104 -4.32 -12.83 11.57
CA GLU A 104 -4.48 -14.30 11.59
C GLU A 104 -3.61 -14.96 12.68
N LYS A 105 -2.69 -14.20 13.29
CA LYS A 105 -1.73 -14.67 14.30
C LYS A 105 -0.89 -15.87 13.82
N ALA A 106 -0.57 -15.87 12.52
CA ALA A 106 0.14 -16.96 11.87
C ALA A 106 1.65 -16.82 11.94
N MET A 107 2.17 -15.64 12.34
CA MET A 107 3.57 -15.31 12.35
C MET A 107 4.14 -15.27 13.77
N ASN A 108 5.40 -15.63 13.91
CA ASN A 108 6.17 -15.41 15.12
C ASN A 108 7.53 -14.74 14.76
N TYR A 109 8.22 -14.20 15.75
CA TYR A 109 9.46 -13.47 15.55
C TYR A 109 10.55 -14.32 14.89
N SER A 110 10.69 -15.59 15.24
CA SER A 110 11.69 -16.47 14.64
C SER A 110 11.46 -16.67 13.15
N ARG A 111 10.21 -16.85 12.73
CA ARG A 111 9.83 -16.97 11.32
C ARG A 111 10.07 -15.66 10.57
N ILE A 112 9.71 -14.53 11.17
CA ILE A 112 9.94 -13.21 10.59
C ILE A 112 11.44 -13.00 10.39
N GLN A 113 12.27 -13.31 11.38
CA GLN A 113 13.72 -13.17 11.29
C GLN A 113 14.31 -13.96 10.12
N VAL A 114 13.88 -15.21 9.94
CA VAL A 114 14.31 -16.05 8.81
C VAL A 114 13.89 -15.45 7.46
N LEU A 115 12.65 -14.95 7.35
CA LEU A 115 12.08 -14.41 6.11
C LEU A 115 12.64 -13.01 5.79
N SER A 116 12.73 -12.15 6.78
CA SER A 116 13.19 -10.76 6.62
C SER A 116 14.71 -10.67 6.55
N LYS A 117 15.43 -11.66 7.10
CA LYS A 117 16.88 -11.65 7.31
C LYS A 117 17.36 -10.47 8.18
N PHE A 118 16.50 -9.88 8.98
CA PHE A 118 16.88 -8.89 9.98
C PHE A 118 17.46 -9.60 11.21
N ASN A 119 18.52 -9.04 11.75
CA ASN A 119 19.09 -9.53 13.01
C ASN A 119 18.28 -9.01 14.22
N MET A 120 18.55 -9.54 15.41
CA MET A 120 17.82 -9.16 16.63
C MET A 120 17.99 -7.68 16.98
N LYS A 121 19.14 -7.08 16.68
CA LYS A 121 19.38 -5.67 16.93
C LYS A 121 18.46 -4.80 16.04
N GLU A 122 18.43 -5.06 14.75
CA GLU A 122 17.55 -4.38 13.79
C GLU A 122 16.07 -4.53 14.15
N MET A 123 15.66 -5.72 14.61
CA MET A 123 14.29 -5.96 15.06
C MET A 123 13.95 -5.13 16.31
N ASN A 124 14.87 -5.05 17.28
CA ASN A 124 14.67 -4.26 18.51
C ASN A 124 14.69 -2.75 18.23
N GLU A 125 15.42 -2.31 17.22
CA GLU A 125 15.47 -0.93 16.76
C GLU A 125 14.23 -0.51 15.93
N GLY A 126 13.26 -1.42 15.74
CA GLY A 126 12.00 -1.13 15.08
C GLY A 126 12.00 -1.30 13.55
N LYS A 127 13.02 -1.99 13.00
CA LYS A 127 13.06 -2.32 11.57
C LYS A 127 11.86 -3.17 11.13
N TYR A 128 11.35 -4.00 12.05
CA TYR A 128 10.13 -4.80 11.84
C TYR A 128 9.27 -4.83 13.10
N ILE A 129 8.06 -4.33 12.99
CA ILE A 129 7.09 -4.25 14.09
C ILE A 129 5.95 -5.21 13.77
N LEU A 130 5.78 -6.26 14.60
CA LEU A 130 4.69 -7.22 14.50
C LEU A 130 3.56 -6.81 15.46
N LYS A 131 2.34 -6.68 14.94
CA LYS A 131 1.12 -6.40 15.70
C LYS A 131 0.11 -7.52 15.49
N GLN A 132 -0.28 -8.20 16.58
CA GLN A 132 -1.19 -9.36 16.57
C GLN A 132 -2.46 -9.12 17.37
N GLU A 133 -2.69 -7.91 17.79
CA GLU A 133 -3.91 -7.49 18.47
C GLU A 133 -5.07 -7.29 17.49
N LYS A 134 -6.29 -7.40 18.00
CA LYS A 134 -7.48 -7.11 17.21
C LYS A 134 -7.45 -5.65 16.79
N THR A 135 -7.48 -5.41 15.49
CA THR A 135 -7.28 -4.10 14.90
C THR A 135 -8.44 -3.78 13.94
N SER A 136 -8.93 -2.56 14.01
CA SER A 136 -9.91 -2.04 13.07
C SER A 136 -9.22 -1.34 11.89
N ILE A 137 -9.97 -1.12 10.81
CA ILE A 137 -9.48 -0.34 9.67
C ILE A 137 -9.12 1.10 10.07
N GLN A 138 -9.82 1.66 11.07
CA GLN A 138 -9.56 3.02 11.58
C GLN A 138 -8.26 3.09 12.39
N ASP A 139 -7.89 2.04 13.11
CA ASP A 139 -6.62 1.98 13.82
C ASP A 139 -5.45 1.99 12.83
N ILE A 140 -5.55 1.23 11.75
CA ILE A 140 -4.55 1.22 10.68
C ILE A 140 -4.46 2.58 10.00
N LYS A 141 -5.61 3.20 9.70
CA LYS A 141 -5.67 4.55 9.14
C LYS A 141 -4.97 5.56 10.04
N SER A 142 -5.26 5.52 11.35
CA SER A 142 -4.66 6.40 12.35
C SER A 142 -3.15 6.21 12.43
N ALA A 143 -2.67 4.96 12.37
CA ALA A 143 -1.25 4.65 12.34
C ALA A 143 -0.55 5.20 11.08
N ILE A 144 -1.14 5.03 9.89
CA ILE A 144 -0.62 5.58 8.64
C ILE A 144 -0.55 7.11 8.70
N MET A 145 -1.59 7.76 9.23
CA MET A 145 -1.61 9.22 9.41
C MET A 145 -0.55 9.69 10.41
N GLN A 146 -0.26 8.91 11.46
CA GLN A 146 0.80 9.22 12.40
C GLN A 146 2.18 9.11 11.73
N ILE A 147 2.43 8.07 10.94
CA ILE A 147 3.67 7.90 10.16
C ILE A 147 3.86 9.08 9.20
N TYR A 148 2.80 9.46 8.48
CA TYR A 148 2.83 10.62 7.60
C TYR A 148 3.23 11.90 8.33
N ARG A 149 2.57 12.18 9.47
CA ARG A 149 2.86 13.37 10.29
C ARG A 149 4.29 13.37 10.82
N GLU A 150 4.79 12.22 11.26
CA GLU A 150 6.15 12.07 11.78
C GLU A 150 7.19 12.39 10.70
N LYS A 151 7.06 11.77 9.52
CA LYS A 151 7.96 12.00 8.41
C LYS A 151 7.94 13.44 7.90
N THR A 152 6.74 14.03 7.78
CA THR A 152 6.59 15.41 7.28
C THR A 152 7.03 16.47 8.28
N ARG A 153 6.99 16.15 9.59
CA ARG A 153 7.47 17.03 10.65
C ARG A 153 9.00 17.03 10.76
N ASN A 154 9.63 15.91 10.49
CA ASN A 154 11.07 15.69 10.62
C ASN A 154 11.70 15.25 9.29
N PRO A 155 11.60 16.06 8.21
CA PRO A 155 12.05 15.66 6.88
C PRO A 155 13.57 15.40 6.83
N GLU A 156 14.36 16.04 7.66
CA GLU A 156 15.81 15.86 7.75
C GLU A 156 16.23 14.47 8.22
N LEU A 157 15.36 13.77 8.97
CA LEU A 157 15.62 12.40 9.45
C LEU A 157 15.21 11.33 8.44
N TYR A 158 14.21 11.62 7.61
CA TYR A 158 13.58 10.60 6.78
C TYR A 158 13.75 10.82 5.28
N LYS A 159 14.15 12.04 4.84
CA LYS A 159 14.23 12.37 3.42
C LYS A 159 15.63 12.13 2.88
N TYR A 160 15.71 11.48 1.73
CA TYR A 160 16.97 11.21 1.05
C TYR A 160 16.93 11.60 -0.42
N SER A 161 18.10 11.92 -0.99
CA SER A 161 18.27 12.05 -2.43
C SER A 161 18.29 10.67 -3.07
N THR A 162 17.52 10.49 -4.11
CA THR A 162 17.50 9.24 -4.86
C THR A 162 18.64 9.14 -5.88
N GLY A 163 19.36 10.26 -6.12
CA GLY A 163 20.34 10.38 -7.19
C GLY A 163 19.75 10.25 -8.60
N LYS A 164 18.42 10.33 -8.71
CA LYS A 164 17.68 10.28 -9.98
C LYS A 164 17.04 11.62 -10.27
N LYS A 165 16.80 11.87 -11.55
CA LYS A 165 16.09 13.05 -12.03
C LYS A 165 14.70 12.67 -12.50
N ASN A 166 13.75 13.59 -12.33
CA ASN A 166 12.43 13.47 -12.94
C ASN A 166 12.51 13.73 -14.45
N GLU A 167 11.40 13.59 -15.15
CA GLU A 167 11.28 13.85 -16.58
C GLU A 167 11.57 15.31 -16.98
N PHE A 168 11.64 16.24 -16.02
CA PHE A 168 11.99 17.65 -16.21
C PHE A 168 13.44 17.98 -15.85
N GLY A 169 14.24 16.98 -15.42
CA GLY A 169 15.64 17.15 -15.05
C GLY A 169 15.89 17.54 -13.58
N ASP A 170 14.84 17.68 -12.75
CA ASP A 170 14.98 18.00 -11.33
C ASP A 170 15.35 16.76 -10.52
N GLU A 171 16.20 16.94 -9.50
CA GLU A 171 16.57 15.86 -8.59
C GLU A 171 15.37 15.40 -7.74
N ILE A 172 15.19 14.09 -7.65
CA ILE A 172 14.08 13.48 -6.89
C ILE A 172 14.52 13.18 -5.47
N PHE A 173 13.78 13.75 -4.51
CA PHE A 173 13.89 13.45 -3.09
C PHE A 173 12.67 12.68 -2.61
N LEU A 174 12.91 11.58 -1.90
CA LEU A 174 11.86 10.78 -1.29
C LEU A 174 12.08 10.62 0.21
N TYR A 175 10.99 10.32 0.93
CA TYR A 175 11.12 9.78 2.28
C TYR A 175 11.54 8.32 2.23
N GLU A 176 12.34 7.87 3.18
CA GLU A 176 12.66 6.45 3.33
C GLU A 176 11.37 5.62 3.46
N PRO A 177 11.29 4.44 2.80
CA PRO A 177 10.04 3.70 2.71
C PRO A 177 9.59 3.14 4.06
N THR A 178 8.30 3.21 4.33
CA THR A 178 7.65 2.44 5.38
C THR A 178 6.65 1.50 4.73
N VAL A 179 6.75 0.21 5.01
CA VAL A 179 5.83 -0.79 4.45
C VAL A 179 4.86 -1.25 5.53
N VAL A 180 3.57 -1.11 5.26
CA VAL A 180 2.48 -1.57 6.13
C VAL A 180 1.87 -2.83 5.53
N ILE A 181 1.97 -3.96 6.22
CA ILE A 181 1.35 -5.22 5.82
C ILE A 181 0.06 -5.41 6.60
N ILE A 182 -1.04 -5.72 5.90
CA ILE A 182 -2.35 -6.06 6.48
C ILE A 182 -2.66 -7.52 6.16
N ASP A 183 -2.49 -8.41 7.12
CA ASP A 183 -2.66 -9.85 6.96
C ASP A 183 -3.73 -10.40 7.93
N SER A 184 -4.93 -10.54 7.50
CA SER A 184 -5.51 -10.33 6.18
C SER A 184 -6.74 -9.41 6.26
N ILE A 185 -7.12 -8.82 5.13
CA ILE A 185 -8.31 -7.95 5.03
C ILE A 185 -9.58 -8.62 5.59
N PRO A 186 -9.88 -9.90 5.31
CA PRO A 186 -11.06 -10.58 5.86
C PRO A 186 -11.13 -10.63 7.39
N MET A 187 -10.01 -10.45 8.08
CA MET A 187 -9.92 -10.49 9.54
C MET A 187 -10.04 -9.13 10.20
N LEU A 188 -10.10 -8.04 9.41
CA LEU A 188 -10.33 -6.70 9.94
C LEU A 188 -11.70 -6.60 10.60
N SER A 189 -11.76 -5.89 11.71
CA SER A 189 -13.03 -5.52 12.34
C SER A 189 -13.51 -4.18 11.77
N SER A 190 -14.84 -4.05 11.59
CA SER A 190 -15.44 -2.74 11.35
C SER A 190 -15.32 -1.87 12.61
N SER A 191 -15.31 -0.55 12.42
CA SER A 191 -15.18 0.44 13.51
C SER A 191 -16.42 0.57 14.41
N VAL A 192 -17.42 -0.30 14.25
CA VAL A 192 -18.68 -0.24 15.03
C VAL A 192 -18.41 -0.52 16.51
N ASN A 193 -18.77 0.44 17.34
CA ASN A 193 -18.65 0.40 18.79
C ASN A 193 -19.19 -0.89 19.39
N GLU A 194 -18.51 -1.41 20.44
CA GLU A 194 -18.94 -2.62 21.19
C GLU A 194 -20.36 -2.51 21.78
N ASN A 195 -20.89 -1.29 21.93
CA ASN A 195 -22.25 -1.05 22.40
C ASN A 195 -23.33 -1.48 21.39
N ASP A 196 -23.06 -1.31 20.08
CA ASP A 196 -23.98 -1.74 19.02
C ASP A 196 -24.02 -3.27 18.88
N LYS A 197 -22.96 -3.97 19.33
CA LYS A 197 -22.89 -5.44 19.30
C LYS A 197 -23.82 -6.12 20.30
N LYS A 198 -24.17 -5.45 21.42
CA LYS A 198 -25.10 -6.00 22.40
C LYS A 198 -26.55 -5.98 21.92
N GLU A 199 -26.93 -5.04 21.07
CA GLU A 199 -28.25 -5.01 20.42
C GLU A 199 -28.32 -5.92 19.19
N ALA A 200 -27.20 -6.07 18.45
CA ALA A 200 -27.11 -6.92 17.27
C ALA A 200 -27.09 -8.42 17.56
N ALA A 201 -26.75 -8.85 18.78
CA ALA A 201 -26.77 -10.26 19.20
C ALA A 201 -28.17 -10.92 19.14
N LYS A 202 -29.23 -10.14 18.96
CA LYS A 202 -30.61 -10.63 18.77
C LYS A 202 -31.00 -10.89 17.31
N LEU A 203 -30.13 -10.57 16.33
CA LEU A 203 -30.42 -10.64 14.87
C LEU A 203 -29.22 -11.21 14.10
N GLU A 204 -28.74 -12.39 14.48
CA GLU A 204 -27.44 -12.95 14.03
C GLU A 204 -27.26 -13.11 12.51
N GLU A 205 -28.31 -13.34 11.73
CA GLU A 205 -28.18 -13.52 10.26
C GLU A 205 -28.14 -12.20 9.47
N ILE A 206 -28.90 -11.21 9.89
CA ILE A 206 -28.98 -9.90 9.22
C ILE A 206 -27.75 -9.05 9.55
N SER A 207 -27.17 -9.23 10.76
CA SER A 207 -25.98 -8.50 11.21
C SER A 207 -24.75 -8.83 10.36
N SER A 208 -24.53 -10.09 9.99
CA SER A 208 -23.33 -10.54 9.29
C SER A 208 -23.21 -9.96 7.87
N GLN A 209 -24.31 -9.79 7.17
CA GLN A 209 -24.34 -9.25 5.80
C GLN A 209 -24.17 -7.73 5.81
N THR A 210 -24.81 -7.05 6.73
CA THR A 210 -24.69 -5.60 6.94
C THR A 210 -23.28 -5.22 7.37
N ASP A 211 -22.64 -5.99 8.25
CA ASP A 211 -21.27 -5.76 8.71
C ASP A 211 -20.25 -5.94 7.58
N ARG A 212 -20.45 -6.91 6.70
CA ARG A 212 -19.62 -7.09 5.49
C ARG A 212 -19.74 -5.92 4.52
N MET A 213 -20.95 -5.42 4.29
CA MET A 213 -21.17 -4.25 3.42
C MET A 213 -20.53 -3.00 4.01
N ARG A 214 -20.65 -2.78 5.31
CA ARG A 214 -20.00 -1.67 6.02
C ARG A 214 -18.47 -1.77 5.93
N LEU A 215 -17.89 -2.92 6.22
CA LEU A 215 -16.46 -3.14 6.12
C LEU A 215 -15.95 -2.90 4.69
N THR A 216 -16.67 -3.36 3.66
CA THR A 216 -16.32 -3.10 2.26
C THR A 216 -16.31 -1.61 1.94
N ALA A 217 -17.31 -0.87 2.43
CA ALA A 217 -17.37 0.58 2.25
C ALA A 217 -16.25 1.32 3.02
N GLU A 218 -15.93 0.87 4.25
CA GLU A 218 -14.82 1.42 5.03
C GLU A 218 -13.47 1.17 4.37
N ILE A 219 -13.24 -0.01 3.81
CA ILE A 219 -12.03 -0.35 3.03
C ILE A 219 -11.93 0.54 1.79
N GLY A 220 -13.02 0.75 1.06
CA GLY A 220 -13.04 1.65 -0.10
C GLY A 220 -12.65 3.09 0.27
N ARG A 221 -13.21 3.62 1.37
CA ARG A 221 -12.85 4.93 1.91
C ARG A 221 -11.40 4.99 2.36
N PHE A 222 -10.93 3.97 3.07
CA PHE A 222 -9.54 3.85 3.52
C PHE A 222 -8.55 4.06 2.38
N TYR A 223 -8.73 3.34 1.26
CA TYR A 223 -7.85 3.46 0.12
C TYR A 223 -7.93 4.85 -0.56
N SER A 224 -9.12 5.40 -0.72
CA SER A 224 -9.29 6.69 -1.38
C SER A 224 -8.77 7.86 -0.54
N GLU A 225 -9.03 7.86 0.76
CA GLU A 225 -8.65 8.95 1.66
C GLU A 225 -7.14 8.97 1.97
N LEU A 226 -6.48 7.81 1.97
CA LEU A 226 -5.06 7.73 2.29
C LEU A 226 -4.13 7.84 1.08
N GLN A 227 -4.64 7.81 -0.13
CA GLN A 227 -3.82 7.76 -1.35
C GLN A 227 -2.78 8.90 -1.40
N GLN A 228 -3.18 10.13 -1.09
CA GLN A 228 -2.28 11.27 -1.10
C GLN A 228 -1.18 11.13 -0.03
N TYR A 229 -1.55 10.81 1.20
CA TYR A 229 -0.61 10.68 2.33
C TYR A 229 0.40 9.57 2.12
N ILE A 230 -0.04 8.44 1.56
CA ILE A 230 0.81 7.30 1.23
C ILE A 230 1.85 7.68 0.17
N LYS A 231 1.42 8.41 -0.86
CA LYS A 231 2.30 8.87 -1.94
C LYS A 231 3.31 9.90 -1.42
N GLU A 232 2.86 10.92 -0.70
CA GLU A 232 3.71 11.99 -0.19
C GLU A 232 4.77 11.49 0.82
N ALA A 233 4.40 10.59 1.74
CA ALA A 233 5.30 10.08 2.77
C ALA A 233 6.02 8.78 2.39
N ASN A 234 5.88 8.33 1.16
CA ASN A 234 6.46 7.07 0.67
C ASN A 234 6.13 5.89 1.59
N ILE A 235 4.83 5.68 1.79
CA ILE A 235 4.30 4.53 2.53
C ILE A 235 3.79 3.51 1.52
N ILE A 236 4.20 2.26 1.62
CA ILE A 236 3.72 1.17 0.77
C ILE A 236 2.80 0.31 1.60
N VAL A 237 1.55 0.13 1.15
CA VAL A 237 0.58 -0.71 1.85
C VAL A 237 0.40 -2.02 1.10
N ILE A 238 0.77 -3.12 1.73
CA ILE A 238 0.59 -4.48 1.21
C ILE A 238 -0.59 -5.12 1.92
N SER A 239 -1.67 -5.37 1.19
CA SER A 239 -2.85 -6.04 1.70
C SER A 239 -2.88 -7.49 1.26
N ILE A 240 -3.22 -8.42 2.15
CA ILE A 240 -3.45 -9.82 1.82
C ILE A 240 -4.94 -10.10 1.80
N ASN A 241 -5.42 -10.70 0.69
CA ASN A 241 -6.81 -11.10 0.54
C ASN A 241 -6.93 -12.57 0.14
N GLN A 242 -8.06 -13.16 0.45
CA GLN A 242 -8.34 -14.58 0.20
C GLN A 242 -9.39 -14.75 -0.87
N ILE A 243 -9.23 -15.80 -1.68
CA ILE A 243 -10.26 -16.28 -2.61
C ILE A 243 -11.07 -17.32 -1.86
N LYS A 244 -12.39 -17.11 -1.72
CA LYS A 244 -13.33 -18.16 -1.31
C LYS A 244 -13.87 -18.87 -2.53
N THR A 245 -13.90 -20.21 -2.45
CA THR A 245 -14.67 -21.03 -3.37
C THR A 245 -16.04 -21.19 -2.76
N ASN A 246 -17.10 -20.75 -3.43
CA ASN A 246 -18.44 -21.07 -3.00
C ASN A 246 -18.66 -22.58 -3.10
N PRO A 247 -19.19 -23.25 -2.08
CA PRO A 247 -19.54 -24.66 -2.18
C PRO A 247 -20.56 -24.84 -3.32
N ASP A 248 -20.29 -25.81 -4.21
CA ASP A 248 -21.21 -26.14 -5.30
C ASP A 248 -22.54 -26.62 -4.72
N MET A 249 -23.55 -25.76 -4.81
CA MET A 249 -24.93 -26.12 -4.51
C MET A 249 -25.63 -26.55 -5.84
N GLY A 250 -25.27 -27.69 -6.39
CA GLY A 250 -25.93 -28.24 -7.58
C GLY A 250 -25.15 -28.13 -8.90
N ILE A 251 -25.85 -28.24 -10.02
CA ILE A 251 -25.31 -28.43 -11.36
C ILE A 251 -24.52 -27.23 -11.93
N VAL A 252 -24.62 -26.05 -11.32
CA VAL A 252 -23.92 -24.85 -11.76
C VAL A 252 -22.75 -24.56 -10.83
N LYS A 253 -21.51 -24.60 -11.34
CA LYS A 253 -20.33 -24.16 -10.60
C LYS A 253 -20.39 -22.66 -10.39
N SER A 254 -20.45 -22.25 -9.11
CA SER A 254 -20.33 -20.84 -8.77
C SER A 254 -18.89 -20.37 -8.99
N PRO A 255 -18.66 -19.21 -9.60
CA PRO A 255 -17.32 -18.67 -9.78
C PRO A 255 -16.67 -18.39 -8.41
N SER A 256 -15.35 -18.54 -8.34
CA SER A 256 -14.58 -18.15 -7.15
C SER A 256 -14.70 -16.64 -6.93
N GLU A 257 -15.02 -16.24 -5.71
CA GLU A 257 -15.14 -14.82 -5.34
C GLU A 257 -13.94 -14.36 -4.53
N ILE A 258 -13.48 -13.15 -4.83
CA ILE A 258 -12.47 -12.48 -4.03
C ILE A 258 -13.19 -11.75 -2.90
N LEU A 259 -12.87 -12.11 -1.66
CA LEU A 259 -13.47 -11.47 -0.49
C LEU A 259 -13.15 -9.97 -0.47
N TYR A 260 -14.18 -9.17 -0.18
CA TYR A 260 -14.11 -7.70 -0.07
C TYR A 260 -13.63 -6.98 -1.35
N LEU A 261 -13.62 -7.66 -2.50
CA LEU A 261 -13.52 -7.02 -3.79
C LEU A 261 -14.85 -7.26 -4.52
N SER A 262 -15.50 -6.20 -4.92
CA SER A 262 -16.74 -6.32 -5.67
C SER A 262 -16.48 -6.86 -7.06
N THR A 263 -17.34 -7.77 -7.51
CA THR A 263 -17.40 -8.22 -8.91
C THR A 263 -18.02 -7.17 -9.84
N ASN A 264 -18.68 -6.13 -9.28
CA ASN A 264 -19.27 -5.04 -10.04
C ASN A 264 -18.22 -4.01 -10.46
N GLU A 265 -18.31 -3.56 -11.71
CA GLU A 265 -17.32 -2.70 -12.38
C GLU A 265 -17.11 -1.30 -11.78
N SER A 266 -17.97 -0.88 -10.85
CA SER A 266 -18.03 0.48 -10.31
C SER A 266 -17.29 0.72 -8.99
N LEU A 267 -16.60 -0.27 -8.40
CA LEU A 267 -15.98 -0.13 -7.08
C LEU A 267 -14.45 0.03 -7.13
N PRO A 268 -13.87 0.83 -6.22
CA PRO A 268 -12.43 1.16 -6.18
C PRO A 268 -11.49 -0.06 -6.09
N GLY A 269 -11.98 -1.20 -5.59
CA GLY A 269 -11.21 -2.44 -5.50
C GLY A 269 -10.74 -2.99 -6.86
N LYS A 270 -11.49 -2.78 -7.94
CA LYS A 270 -11.08 -3.16 -9.29
C LYS A 270 -9.92 -2.32 -9.82
N GLN A 271 -9.89 -1.02 -9.50
CA GLN A 271 -8.79 -0.13 -9.91
C GLN A 271 -7.45 -0.52 -9.27
N ILE A 272 -7.48 -1.11 -8.08
CA ILE A 272 -6.27 -1.59 -7.39
C ILE A 272 -5.73 -2.85 -8.07
N CYS A 273 -6.60 -3.78 -8.48
CA CYS A 273 -6.19 -4.98 -9.21
C CYS A 273 -5.67 -4.66 -10.62
N HIS A 274 -6.21 -3.66 -11.32
CA HIS A 274 -5.76 -3.26 -12.66
C HIS A 274 -4.42 -2.51 -12.69
N LYS A 275 -3.98 -1.94 -11.57
CA LYS A 275 -2.65 -1.34 -11.46
C LYS A 275 -1.53 -2.36 -11.23
N ILE A 276 -1.86 -3.63 -11.02
CA ILE A 276 -0.94 -4.74 -10.81
C ILE A 276 -0.88 -5.67 -12.05
N ALA A 277 -1.78 -5.51 -12.99
CA ALA A 277 -1.77 -6.11 -14.32
C ALA A 277 -1.22 -5.11 -15.34
#